data_a2dc271d0880415303ec43369e9b75d2
#
_entry.id   a2dc271d0880415303ec43369e9b75d2
#
_cell.length_a   1.000
_cell.length_b   1.000
_cell.length_c   1.000
_cell.angle_alpha   90.00
_cell.angle_beta   90.00
_cell.angle_gamma   90.00
#
_symmetry.space_group_name_H-M   'P 1'
#
loop_
_entity.id
_entity.type
_entity.pdbx_description
1 polymer ?
#
loop_
_entity_poly.entity_id
_entity_poly.type
_entity_poly.pdbx_seq_one_letter_code
_entity_poly.pdbx_strand_id
1 'polypeptide(L)'
;MSLACFCLSQGLFIDTQKAACNALNTLHHIMQKHLIPLVLALIFIALSLWAGIAPVDRAVWWAEATPLLIVFTALLLTYPRFKFSNTAYVLMSLWLFMHTVGAKYTFAAVPFDWGNQLLSPLLGEGRNHFDRVGHYIIGFYAYPMAEWLLRKRKATLGIALFFGLFFIMSVAAAYEIIEWQYAVIEGGDAGVEFLGSQGDVWDAQKDMLADTLGAATSLLLFLMIRPDKRLGER
;
A
#
# COMPACT_ATOMS: atom_id res chain seq x y z
N MET A 1 -5.37 -28.92 3.44
CA MET A 1 -5.49 -30.26 4.06
C MET A 1 -5.80 -30.04 5.53
N SER A 2 -7.03 -30.30 5.94
CA SER A 2 -7.48 -30.18 7.33
C SER A 2 -6.91 -31.36 8.11
N LEU A 3 -6.02 -31.10 9.08
CA LEU A 3 -5.61 -32.07 10.08
C LEU A 3 -6.78 -32.25 11.06
N ALA A 4 -7.71 -33.15 10.70
CA ALA A 4 -8.71 -33.63 11.64
C ALA A 4 -7.99 -34.44 12.71
N CYS A 5 -7.92 -33.91 13.94
CA CYS A 5 -7.52 -34.67 15.12
C CYS A 5 -8.56 -35.79 15.34
N PHE A 6 -8.16 -37.01 15.05
CA PHE A 6 -8.93 -38.22 15.37
C PHE A 6 -8.74 -38.52 16.86
N CYS A 7 -9.69 -38.11 17.70
CA CYS A 7 -9.69 -38.45 19.12
C CYS A 7 -10.37 -39.79 19.35
N LEU A 8 -9.60 -40.85 19.60
CA LEU A 8 -10.13 -42.10 20.15
C LEU A 8 -10.22 -42.00 21.68
N SER A 9 -11.31 -42.47 22.19
CA SER A 9 -11.82 -42.40 23.57
C SER A 9 -11.02 -43.21 24.56
N GLN A 10 -10.50 -42.61 25.65
CA GLN A 10 -10.46 -43.19 27.03
C GLN A 10 -10.20 -42.08 28.07
N GLY A 11 -11.00 -42.06 29.12
CA GLY A 11 -11.27 -40.89 29.91
C GLY A 11 -10.18 -40.47 30.83
N LEU A 12 -9.37 -39.85 31.09
CA LEU A 12 -8.48 -38.98 31.90
C LEU A 12 -7.32 -38.39 31.06
N PHE A 13 -6.99 -39.06 29.95
CA PHE A 13 -6.01 -38.55 28.94
C PHE A 13 -6.64 -37.54 27.97
N ILE A 14 -7.97 -37.47 27.96
CA ILE A 14 -8.77 -36.68 27.01
C ILE A 14 -8.66 -35.17 27.23
N ASP A 15 -8.57 -34.72 28.47
CA ASP A 15 -8.60 -33.28 28.77
C ASP A 15 -7.28 -32.58 28.44
N THR A 16 -6.14 -33.24 28.65
CA THR A 16 -4.82 -32.70 28.27
C THR A 16 -4.62 -32.70 26.76
N GLN A 17 -5.10 -33.74 26.04
CA GLN A 17 -5.05 -33.77 24.58
C GLN A 17 -6.02 -32.76 23.94
N LYS A 18 -7.22 -32.58 24.48
CA LYS A 18 -8.16 -31.55 24.03
C LYS A 18 -7.60 -30.15 24.28
N ALA A 19 -7.00 -29.91 25.45
CA ALA A 19 -6.35 -28.63 25.76
C ALA A 19 -5.18 -28.34 24.81
N ALA A 20 -4.34 -29.32 24.52
CA ALA A 20 -3.24 -29.18 23.57
C ALA A 20 -3.73 -28.97 22.13
N CYS A 21 -4.76 -29.69 21.69
CA CYS A 21 -5.36 -29.52 20.38
C CYS A 21 -6.01 -28.14 20.23
N ASN A 22 -6.73 -27.67 21.26
CA ASN A 22 -7.30 -26.32 21.29
C ASN A 22 -6.20 -25.24 21.28
N ALA A 23 -5.11 -25.43 22.03
CA ALA A 23 -3.99 -24.51 22.03
C ALA A 23 -3.30 -24.45 20.65
N LEU A 24 -3.07 -25.60 20.00
CA LEU A 24 -2.52 -25.68 18.65
C LEU A 24 -3.41 -25.03 17.61
N ASN A 25 -4.72 -25.25 17.68
CA ASN A 25 -5.71 -24.63 16.80
C ASN A 25 -5.74 -23.10 17.01
N THR A 26 -5.66 -22.66 18.27
CA THR A 26 -5.59 -21.24 18.61
C THR A 26 -4.30 -20.61 18.09
N LEU A 27 -3.16 -21.25 18.27
CA LEU A 27 -1.87 -20.81 17.75
C LEU A 27 -1.88 -20.76 16.22
N HIS A 28 -2.42 -21.79 15.57
CA HIS A 28 -2.55 -21.82 14.11
C HIS A 28 -3.41 -20.67 13.60
N HIS A 29 -4.54 -20.41 14.23
CA HIS A 29 -5.44 -19.32 13.89
C HIS A 29 -4.78 -17.94 14.13
N ILE A 30 -4.02 -17.79 15.23
CA ILE A 30 -3.27 -16.58 15.51
C ILE A 30 -2.18 -16.37 14.45
N MET A 31 -1.40 -17.42 14.13
CA MET A 31 -0.36 -17.35 13.10
C MET A 31 -0.94 -16.96 11.74
N GLN A 32 -2.00 -17.61 11.29
CA GLN A 32 -2.65 -17.27 10.01
C GLN A 32 -3.12 -15.80 9.96
N LYS A 33 -3.59 -15.26 11.07
CA LYS A 33 -4.09 -13.89 11.16
C LYS A 33 -2.98 -12.83 11.04
N HIS A 34 -1.73 -13.18 11.40
CA HIS A 34 -0.59 -12.27 11.39
C HIS A 34 0.37 -12.53 10.24
N LEU A 35 0.27 -13.66 9.56
CA LEU A 35 1.24 -14.10 8.56
C LEU A 35 1.33 -13.11 7.38
N ILE A 36 0.21 -12.69 6.81
CA ILE A 36 0.20 -11.80 5.64
C ILE A 36 0.83 -10.45 5.96
N PRO A 37 0.40 -9.71 7.01
CA PRO A 37 1.05 -8.44 7.35
C PRO A 37 2.54 -8.59 7.67
N LEU A 38 2.94 -9.68 8.36
CA LEU A 38 4.34 -9.93 8.68
C LEU A 38 5.19 -10.17 7.42
N VAL A 39 4.72 -11.03 6.52
CA VAL A 39 5.43 -11.32 5.26
C VAL A 39 5.57 -10.06 4.41
N LEU A 40 4.51 -9.26 4.27
CA LEU A 40 4.54 -8.00 3.54
C LEU A 40 5.52 -7.00 4.17
N ALA A 41 5.56 -6.91 5.50
CA ALA A 41 6.52 -6.07 6.21
C ALA A 41 7.97 -6.50 5.99
N LEU A 42 8.24 -7.82 6.04
CA LEU A 42 9.58 -8.35 5.77
C LEU A 42 10.03 -8.11 4.32
N ILE A 43 9.13 -8.26 3.35
CA ILE A 43 9.41 -7.93 1.94
C ILE A 43 9.73 -6.44 1.80
N PHE A 44 8.94 -5.56 2.42
CA PHE A 44 9.21 -4.12 2.38
C PHE A 44 10.58 -3.77 2.98
N ILE A 45 10.93 -4.32 4.14
CA ILE A 45 12.23 -4.09 4.77
C ILE A 45 13.36 -4.56 3.84
N ALA A 46 13.25 -5.76 3.27
CA ALA A 46 14.25 -6.29 2.35
C ALA A 46 14.42 -5.40 1.11
N LEU A 47 13.32 -4.95 0.50
CA LEU A 47 13.33 -4.04 -0.64
C LEU A 47 13.93 -2.68 -0.26
N SER A 48 13.58 -2.12 0.91
CA SER A 48 14.13 -0.84 1.37
C SER A 48 15.64 -0.90 1.61
N LEU A 49 16.13 -2.00 2.19
CA LEU A 49 17.56 -2.24 2.35
C LEU A 49 18.26 -2.33 0.98
N TRP A 50 17.71 -3.10 0.06
CA TRP A 50 18.23 -3.19 -1.30
C TRP A 50 18.22 -1.84 -2.03
N ALA A 51 17.13 -1.07 -1.93
CA ALA A 51 17.02 0.24 -2.58
C ALA A 51 18.02 1.24 -2.00
N GLY A 52 18.34 1.16 -0.72
CA GLY A 52 19.35 1.98 -0.07
C GLY A 52 20.79 1.69 -0.52
N ILE A 53 21.05 0.54 -1.18
CA ILE A 53 22.38 0.21 -1.71
C ILE A 53 22.52 0.83 -3.09
N ALA A 54 23.43 1.81 -3.26
CA ALA A 54 23.75 2.49 -4.52
C ALA A 54 22.50 2.91 -5.35
N PRO A 55 21.63 3.78 -4.82
CA PRO A 55 20.57 4.37 -5.63
C PRO A 55 21.16 5.25 -6.73
N VAL A 56 20.39 5.50 -7.77
CA VAL A 56 20.79 6.33 -8.91
C VAL A 56 21.16 7.76 -8.44
N ASP A 57 20.30 8.37 -7.64
CA ASP A 57 20.57 9.63 -6.94
C ASP A 57 20.30 9.49 -5.45
N ARG A 58 21.23 9.92 -4.62
CA ARG A 58 21.13 9.78 -3.16
C ARG A 58 20.20 10.83 -2.54
N ALA A 59 20.15 12.03 -3.08
CA ALA A 59 19.30 13.11 -2.55
C ALA A 59 17.84 12.81 -2.88
N VAL A 60 17.53 12.46 -4.12
CA VAL A 60 16.22 11.98 -4.56
C VAL A 60 15.79 10.76 -3.77
N TRP A 61 16.70 9.78 -3.57
CA TRP A 61 16.38 8.58 -2.77
C TRP A 61 15.94 8.94 -1.34
N TRP A 62 16.58 9.89 -0.66
CA TRP A 62 16.16 10.30 0.68
C TRP A 62 14.81 11.01 0.67
N ALA A 63 14.56 11.87 -0.32
CA ALA A 63 13.29 12.54 -0.49
C ALA A 63 12.15 11.52 -0.65
N GLU A 64 12.35 10.55 -1.53
CA GLU A 64 11.37 9.49 -1.85
C GLU A 64 11.24 8.42 -0.76
N ALA A 65 12.30 8.11 -0.02
CA ALA A 65 12.25 7.16 1.07
C ALA A 65 11.51 7.70 2.30
N THR A 66 11.48 9.02 2.49
CA THR A 66 10.85 9.66 3.65
C THR A 66 9.36 9.33 3.78
N PRO A 67 8.50 9.52 2.74
CA PRO A 67 7.08 9.15 2.83
C PRO A 67 6.88 7.64 3.07
N LEU A 68 7.72 6.77 2.50
CA LEU A 68 7.68 5.34 2.75
C LEU A 68 7.89 5.00 4.22
N LEU A 69 8.91 5.59 4.84
CA LEU A 69 9.24 5.37 6.25
C LEU A 69 8.13 5.91 7.17
N ILE A 70 7.55 7.06 6.84
CA ILE A 70 6.42 7.64 7.59
C ILE A 70 5.22 6.69 7.54
N VAL A 71 4.81 6.26 6.35
CA VAL A 71 3.65 5.38 6.18
C VAL A 71 3.88 4.02 6.84
N PHE A 72 5.04 3.39 6.63
CA PHE A 72 5.38 2.11 7.24
C PHE A 72 5.39 2.20 8.77
N THR A 73 6.00 3.24 9.33
CA THR A 73 6.00 3.48 10.77
C THR A 73 4.58 3.68 11.31
N ALA A 74 3.74 4.44 10.61
CA ALA A 74 2.34 4.62 10.98
C ALA A 74 1.58 3.29 10.98
N LEU A 75 1.81 2.41 10.00
CA LEU A 75 1.23 1.07 9.95
C LEU A 75 1.70 0.20 11.13
N LEU A 76 2.97 0.23 11.49
CA LEU A 76 3.50 -0.50 12.65
C LEU A 76 2.89 0.00 13.96
N LEU A 77 2.81 1.31 14.17
CA LEU A 77 2.27 1.93 15.38
C LEU A 77 0.75 1.73 15.54
N THR A 78 0.03 1.67 14.43
CA THR A 78 -1.42 1.46 14.44
C THR A 78 -1.81 -0.01 14.54
N TYR A 79 -0.95 -0.93 14.11
CA TYR A 79 -1.23 -2.37 14.06
C TYR A 79 -1.76 -2.96 15.38
N PRO A 80 -1.21 -2.65 16.58
CA PRO A 80 -1.74 -3.18 17.85
C PRO A 80 -3.14 -2.69 18.18
N ARG A 81 -3.52 -1.49 17.69
CA ARG A 81 -4.80 -0.83 18.00
C ARG A 81 -5.89 -1.09 16.97
N PHE A 82 -5.49 -1.32 15.73
CA PHE A 82 -6.40 -1.58 14.62
C PHE A 82 -5.72 -2.43 13.55
N LYS A 83 -6.20 -3.66 13.40
CA LYS A 83 -5.76 -4.55 12.33
C LYS A 83 -6.70 -4.41 11.15
N PHE A 84 -6.14 -3.97 10.03
CA PHE A 84 -6.84 -3.95 8.76
C PHE A 84 -7.11 -5.36 8.23
N SER A 85 -7.98 -5.48 7.24
CA SER A 85 -8.12 -6.71 6.47
C SER A 85 -6.84 -7.06 5.71
N ASN A 86 -6.65 -8.34 5.40
CA ASN A 86 -5.50 -8.78 4.59
C ASN A 86 -5.49 -8.09 3.22
N THR A 87 -6.66 -7.87 2.62
CA THR A 87 -6.79 -7.11 1.36
C THR A 87 -6.25 -5.69 1.51
N ALA A 88 -6.59 -4.99 2.59
CA ALA A 88 -6.07 -3.64 2.84
C ALA A 88 -4.53 -3.64 2.99
N TYR A 89 -3.96 -4.60 3.73
CA TYR A 89 -2.50 -4.71 3.84
C TYR A 89 -1.83 -5.00 2.50
N VAL A 90 -2.39 -5.88 1.67
CA VAL A 90 -1.88 -6.14 0.32
C VAL A 90 -1.91 -4.86 -0.52
N LEU A 91 -3.04 -4.16 -0.57
CA LEU A 91 -3.20 -2.93 -1.35
C LEU A 91 -2.22 -1.84 -0.92
N MET A 92 -2.07 -1.60 0.38
CA MET A 92 -1.09 -0.65 0.92
C MET A 92 0.35 -1.05 0.59
N SER A 93 0.67 -2.35 0.67
CA SER A 93 2.01 -2.84 0.38
C SER A 93 2.41 -2.75 -1.08
N LEU A 94 1.46 -2.83 -2.02
CA LEU A 94 1.75 -2.63 -3.45
C LEU A 94 2.38 -1.26 -3.70
N TRP A 95 1.85 -0.19 -3.09
CA TRP A 95 2.47 1.12 -3.20
C TRP A 95 3.85 1.16 -2.52
N LEU A 96 3.97 0.64 -1.30
CA LEU A 96 5.25 0.60 -0.59
C LEU A 96 6.34 -0.07 -1.43
N PHE A 97 6.04 -1.19 -2.08
CA PHE A 97 7.00 -1.92 -2.90
C PHE A 97 7.37 -1.15 -4.17
N MET A 98 6.35 -0.65 -4.87
CA MET A 98 6.53 0.04 -6.13
C MET A 98 7.27 1.35 -5.95
N HIS A 99 6.87 2.15 -4.98
CA HIS A 99 7.53 3.41 -4.66
C HIS A 99 8.98 3.20 -4.18
N THR A 100 9.28 2.11 -3.45
CA THR A 100 10.66 1.74 -3.09
C THR A 100 11.54 1.50 -4.31
N VAL A 101 10.99 0.86 -5.36
CA VAL A 101 11.70 0.66 -6.63
C VAL A 101 11.87 2.00 -7.34
N GLY A 102 10.84 2.83 -7.39
CA GLY A 102 10.90 4.20 -7.95
C GLY A 102 11.98 5.04 -7.27
N ALA A 103 12.00 5.07 -5.95
CA ALA A 103 13.01 5.77 -5.16
C ALA A 103 14.45 5.34 -5.49
N LYS A 104 14.68 4.05 -5.76
CA LYS A 104 16.01 3.55 -6.14
C LYS A 104 16.47 4.07 -7.50
N TYR A 105 15.56 4.17 -8.47
CA TYR A 105 15.84 4.46 -9.87
C TYR A 105 15.39 5.86 -10.32
N THR A 106 14.95 6.72 -9.40
CA THR A 106 14.39 8.07 -9.71
C THR A 106 13.13 8.04 -10.58
N PHE A 107 12.29 7.01 -10.44
CA PHE A 107 11.07 6.76 -11.21
C PHE A 107 11.26 6.74 -12.73
N ALA A 108 11.78 7.82 -13.33
CA ALA A 108 12.00 7.93 -14.77
C ALA A 108 12.99 6.91 -15.32
N ALA A 109 13.95 6.45 -14.51
CA ALA A 109 14.99 5.49 -14.92
C ALA A 109 14.68 4.04 -14.52
N VAL A 110 13.48 3.74 -14.01
CA VAL A 110 13.08 2.35 -13.73
C VAL A 110 13.03 1.55 -15.03
N PRO A 111 13.63 0.33 -15.09
CA PRO A 111 13.56 -0.53 -16.27
C PRO A 111 12.14 -1.11 -16.43
N PHE A 112 11.26 -0.37 -17.08
CA PHE A 112 9.82 -0.64 -17.20
C PHE A 112 9.36 -0.77 -18.68
N ASP A 113 10.23 -1.24 -19.57
CA ASP A 113 9.98 -1.28 -21.01
C ASP A 113 8.70 -2.02 -21.40
N TRP A 114 8.43 -3.18 -20.80
CA TRP A 114 7.21 -3.93 -21.07
C TRP A 114 5.94 -3.17 -20.64
N GLY A 115 6.00 -2.45 -19.52
CA GLY A 115 4.87 -1.64 -19.05
C GLY A 115 4.69 -0.41 -19.92
N ASN A 116 5.78 0.23 -20.36
CA ASN A 116 5.73 1.35 -21.28
C ASN A 116 5.10 0.94 -22.62
N GLN A 117 5.49 -0.20 -23.21
CA GLN A 117 4.87 -0.72 -24.43
C GLN A 117 3.36 -0.95 -24.29
N LEU A 118 2.90 -1.39 -23.12
CA LEU A 118 1.49 -1.61 -22.85
C LEU A 118 0.70 -0.30 -22.64
N LEU A 119 1.32 0.67 -21.98
CA LEU A 119 0.64 1.89 -21.53
C LEU A 119 0.76 3.06 -22.50
N SER A 120 1.83 3.15 -23.29
CA SER A 120 2.05 4.25 -24.22
C SER A 120 0.90 4.48 -25.21
N PRO A 121 0.23 3.47 -25.77
CA PRO A 121 -0.92 3.72 -26.65
C PRO A 121 -2.08 4.47 -25.98
N LEU A 122 -2.18 4.40 -24.64
CA LEU A 122 -3.23 5.05 -23.86
C LEU A 122 -2.75 6.36 -23.22
N LEU A 123 -1.51 6.38 -22.72
CA LEU A 123 -0.99 7.47 -21.88
C LEU A 123 -0.03 8.41 -22.63
N GLY A 124 0.35 8.08 -23.86
CA GLY A 124 1.30 8.85 -24.68
C GLY A 124 2.67 8.21 -24.78
N GLU A 125 3.37 8.50 -25.87
CA GLU A 125 4.72 8.00 -26.13
C GLU A 125 5.79 8.89 -25.48
N GLY A 126 7.01 8.36 -25.36
CA GLY A 126 8.22 9.16 -25.06
C GLY A 126 8.49 9.37 -23.58
N ARG A 127 7.78 8.70 -22.66
CA ARG A 127 8.06 8.74 -21.22
C ARG A 127 8.05 7.36 -20.58
N ASN A 128 8.65 7.26 -19.40
CA ASN A 128 8.49 6.11 -18.51
C ASN A 128 7.22 6.28 -17.69
N HIS A 129 6.27 5.35 -17.85
CA HIS A 129 4.99 5.39 -17.15
C HIS A 129 5.01 4.75 -15.76
N PHE A 130 6.17 4.35 -15.26
CA PHE A 130 6.28 3.72 -13.93
C PHE A 130 5.74 4.63 -12.83
N ASP A 131 6.05 5.90 -12.88
CA ASP A 131 5.54 6.92 -11.99
C ASP A 131 4.01 6.99 -12.01
N ARG A 132 3.41 7.11 -13.18
CA ARG A 132 1.95 7.13 -13.37
C ARG A 132 1.24 5.90 -12.79
N VAL A 133 1.89 4.73 -12.87
CA VAL A 133 1.39 3.51 -12.22
C VAL A 133 1.54 3.59 -10.71
N GLY A 134 2.61 4.22 -10.20
CA GLY A 134 2.81 4.51 -8.78
C GLY A 134 1.67 5.34 -8.20
N HIS A 135 1.32 6.43 -8.88
CA HIS A 135 0.18 7.28 -8.54
C HIS A 135 -1.14 6.50 -8.56
N TYR A 136 -1.41 5.71 -9.58
CA TYR A 136 -2.61 4.87 -9.58
C TYR A 136 -2.67 3.92 -8.37
N ILE A 137 -1.54 3.33 -7.99
CA ILE A 137 -1.49 2.36 -6.88
C ILE A 137 -1.61 3.04 -5.50
N ILE A 138 -1.10 4.27 -5.30
CA ILE A 138 -1.31 4.96 -4.01
C ILE A 138 -2.80 5.26 -3.78
N GLY A 139 -3.57 5.45 -4.84
CA GLY A 139 -5.03 5.56 -4.77
C GLY A 139 -5.69 4.41 -3.99
N PHE A 140 -5.05 3.24 -3.92
CA PHE A 140 -5.58 2.08 -3.20
C PHE A 140 -5.67 2.30 -1.69
N TYR A 141 -5.03 3.32 -1.14
CA TYR A 141 -5.20 3.70 0.27
C TYR A 141 -6.61 4.22 0.60
N ALA A 142 -7.45 4.53 -0.40
CA ALA A 142 -8.87 4.82 -0.17
C ALA A 142 -9.60 3.63 0.47
N TYR A 143 -9.22 2.39 0.11
CA TYR A 143 -9.80 1.17 0.68
C TYR A 143 -9.63 1.07 2.21
N PRO A 144 -8.40 1.13 2.79
CA PRO A 144 -8.22 1.08 4.24
C PRO A 144 -8.85 2.28 4.96
N MET A 145 -8.94 3.46 4.32
CA MET A 145 -9.64 4.61 4.92
C MET A 145 -11.13 4.32 5.11
N ALA A 146 -11.80 3.80 4.08
CA ALA A 146 -13.19 3.38 4.16
C ALA A 146 -13.39 2.25 5.18
N GLU A 147 -12.49 1.24 5.18
CA GLU A 147 -12.52 0.15 6.14
C GLU A 147 -12.43 0.64 7.59
N TRP A 148 -11.49 1.56 7.86
CA TRP A 148 -11.29 2.10 9.20
C TRP A 148 -12.51 2.87 9.70
N LEU A 149 -13.07 3.76 8.88
CA LEU A 149 -14.23 4.57 9.23
C LEU A 149 -15.45 3.71 9.57
N LEU A 150 -15.72 2.70 8.75
CA LEU A 150 -16.89 1.84 8.93
C LEU A 150 -16.72 0.90 10.12
N ARG A 151 -15.58 0.24 10.26
CA ARG A 151 -15.33 -0.68 11.38
C ARG A 151 -15.25 0.04 12.73
N LYS A 152 -14.81 1.31 12.74
CA LYS A 152 -14.86 2.18 13.92
C LYS A 152 -16.21 2.87 14.10
N ARG A 153 -17.22 2.59 13.25
CA ARG A 153 -18.57 3.18 13.29
C ARG A 153 -18.55 4.73 13.30
N LYS A 154 -17.58 5.32 12.59
CA LYS A 154 -17.40 6.78 12.52
C LYS A 154 -18.14 7.42 11.34
N ALA A 155 -18.60 6.63 10.37
CA ALA A 155 -19.27 7.13 9.17
C ALA A 155 -20.29 6.11 8.64
N THR A 156 -21.24 6.57 7.86
CA THR A 156 -22.07 5.73 7.01
C THR A 156 -21.27 5.28 5.78
N LEU A 157 -21.75 4.27 5.05
CA LEU A 157 -21.07 3.75 3.87
C LEU A 157 -20.77 4.86 2.85
N GLY A 158 -21.77 5.67 2.50
CA GLY A 158 -21.60 6.76 1.53
C GLY A 158 -20.52 7.74 1.98
N ILE A 159 -20.57 8.20 3.24
CA ILE A 159 -19.58 9.12 3.80
C ILE A 159 -18.18 8.49 3.81
N ALA A 160 -18.06 7.20 4.17
CA ALA A 160 -16.75 6.53 4.19
C ALA A 160 -16.13 6.41 2.79
N LEU A 161 -16.94 6.14 1.76
CA LEU A 161 -16.49 6.09 0.36
C LEU A 161 -16.06 7.49 -0.13
N PHE A 162 -16.89 8.52 0.08
CA PHE A 162 -16.54 9.90 -0.27
C PHE A 162 -15.28 10.36 0.47
N PHE A 163 -15.19 10.08 1.77
CA PHE A 163 -14.00 10.43 2.53
C PHE A 163 -12.75 9.75 1.96
N GLY A 164 -12.81 8.44 1.66
CA GLY A 164 -11.69 7.71 1.06
C GLY A 164 -11.23 8.32 -0.26
N LEU A 165 -12.17 8.66 -1.15
CA LEU A 165 -11.89 9.29 -2.42
C LEU A 165 -11.23 10.67 -2.24
N PHE A 166 -11.87 11.58 -1.51
CA PHE A 166 -11.35 12.94 -1.32
C PHE A 166 -10.10 12.99 -0.46
N PHE A 167 -9.91 12.05 0.47
CA PHE A 167 -8.66 11.90 1.20
C PHE A 167 -7.49 11.67 0.25
N ILE A 168 -7.64 10.73 -0.70
CA ILE A 168 -6.60 10.49 -1.71
C ILE A 168 -6.39 11.73 -2.60
N MET A 169 -7.45 12.36 -3.09
CA MET A 169 -7.31 13.59 -3.88
C MET A 169 -6.55 14.69 -3.11
N SER A 170 -6.81 14.81 -1.81
CA SER A 170 -6.09 15.78 -0.96
C SER A 170 -4.63 15.41 -0.76
N VAL A 171 -4.33 14.12 -0.58
CA VAL A 171 -2.95 13.63 -0.46
C VAL A 171 -2.19 13.84 -1.78
N ALA A 172 -2.82 13.51 -2.92
CA ALA A 172 -2.28 13.74 -4.24
C ALA A 172 -1.91 15.22 -4.45
N ALA A 173 -2.86 16.13 -4.24
CA ALA A 173 -2.60 17.57 -4.37
C ALA A 173 -1.51 18.07 -3.41
N ALA A 174 -1.46 17.56 -2.18
CA ALA A 174 -0.41 17.92 -1.23
C ALA A 174 0.96 17.40 -1.68
N TYR A 175 1.03 16.21 -2.27
CA TYR A 175 2.28 15.61 -2.76
C TYR A 175 2.83 16.41 -3.94
N GLU A 176 2.01 16.77 -4.91
CA GLU A 176 2.39 17.62 -6.05
C GLU A 176 2.92 19.00 -5.59
N ILE A 177 2.34 19.57 -4.53
CA ILE A 177 2.85 20.81 -3.93
C ILE A 177 4.22 20.58 -3.28
N ILE A 178 4.45 19.43 -2.64
CA ILE A 178 5.75 19.09 -2.03
C ILE A 178 6.79 18.89 -3.13
N GLU A 179 6.47 18.19 -4.21
CA GLU A 179 7.36 17.99 -5.37
C GLU A 179 7.79 19.33 -5.98
N TRP A 180 6.81 20.19 -6.23
CA TRP A 180 7.10 21.55 -6.71
C TRP A 180 8.00 22.31 -5.77
N GLN A 181 7.72 22.32 -4.46
CA GLN A 181 8.55 23.04 -3.48
C GLN A 181 9.96 22.46 -3.39
N TYR A 182 10.09 21.14 -3.40
CA TYR A 182 11.40 20.48 -3.41
C TYR A 182 12.20 20.85 -4.65
N ALA A 183 11.57 20.80 -5.82
CA ALA A 183 12.22 21.16 -7.10
C ALA A 183 12.71 22.63 -7.10
N VAL A 184 11.94 23.55 -6.51
CA VAL A 184 12.32 24.97 -6.39
C VAL A 184 13.48 25.17 -5.41
N ILE A 185 13.51 24.44 -4.29
CA ILE A 185 14.50 24.61 -3.22
C ILE A 185 15.82 23.93 -3.60
N GLU A 186 15.78 22.68 -4.04
CA GLU A 186 16.96 21.90 -4.41
C GLU A 186 17.59 22.44 -5.72
N GLY A 187 16.75 22.76 -6.71
CA GLY A 187 17.18 23.22 -8.01
C GLY A 187 17.97 22.16 -8.81
N GLY A 188 18.55 22.56 -9.92
CA GLY A 188 19.40 21.70 -10.76
C GLY A 188 18.74 20.39 -11.18
N ASP A 189 19.57 19.39 -11.48
CA ASP A 189 19.12 18.10 -12.02
C ASP A 189 18.32 17.30 -10.99
N ALA A 190 18.70 17.33 -9.71
CA ALA A 190 17.99 16.60 -8.65
C ALA A 190 16.55 17.13 -8.44
N GLY A 191 16.35 18.45 -8.54
CA GLY A 191 15.01 19.03 -8.50
C GLY A 191 14.15 18.61 -9.68
N VAL A 192 14.72 18.59 -10.89
CA VAL A 192 14.03 18.14 -12.11
C VAL A 192 13.69 16.66 -12.07
N GLU A 193 14.62 15.83 -11.59
CA GLU A 193 14.41 14.39 -11.45
C GLU A 193 13.35 14.05 -10.40
N PHE A 194 13.34 14.77 -9.27
CA PHE A 194 12.32 14.57 -8.23
C PHE A 194 10.93 14.98 -8.71
N LEU A 195 10.83 16.07 -9.50
CA LEU A 195 9.57 16.49 -10.11
C LEU A 195 9.00 15.46 -11.11
N GLY A 196 9.86 14.63 -11.71
CA GLY A 196 9.44 13.48 -12.51
C GLY A 196 8.69 13.77 -13.81
N SER A 197 8.53 15.04 -14.17
CA SER A 197 7.61 15.47 -15.27
C SER A 197 7.99 14.92 -16.65
N GLN A 198 9.26 14.58 -16.88
CA GLN A 198 9.75 14.04 -18.17
C GLN A 198 9.29 14.87 -19.40
N GLY A 199 9.12 16.19 -19.22
CA GLY A 199 8.67 17.13 -20.25
C GLY A 199 7.15 17.24 -20.43
N ASP A 200 6.36 16.55 -19.64
CA ASP A 200 4.88 16.69 -19.64
C ASP A 200 4.45 17.88 -18.79
N VAL A 201 3.97 18.94 -19.40
CA VAL A 201 3.51 20.17 -18.68
C VAL A 201 2.25 19.94 -17.83
N TRP A 202 1.54 18.82 -18.04
CA TRP A 202 0.33 18.44 -17.32
C TRP A 202 0.58 17.26 -16.36
N ASP A 203 1.83 17.02 -16.01
CA ASP A 203 2.21 15.86 -15.20
C ASP A 203 1.46 15.80 -13.88
N ALA A 204 1.58 16.82 -13.05
CA ALA A 204 0.90 16.94 -11.77
C ALA A 204 -0.62 16.67 -11.86
N GLN A 205 -1.30 17.19 -12.87
CA GLN A 205 -2.74 16.98 -13.05
C GLN A 205 -3.08 15.55 -13.47
N LYS A 206 -2.23 14.94 -14.29
CA LYS A 206 -2.40 13.53 -14.72
C LYS A 206 -2.09 12.57 -13.59
N ASP A 207 -1.15 12.91 -12.70
CA ASP A 207 -0.83 12.12 -11.51
C ASP A 207 -1.97 12.19 -10.50
N MET A 208 -2.48 13.37 -10.18
CA MET A 208 -3.70 13.52 -9.37
C MET A 208 -4.91 12.76 -9.97
N LEU A 209 -5.03 12.71 -11.30
CA LEU A 209 -6.07 11.91 -11.95
C LEU A 209 -5.83 10.41 -11.76
N ALA A 210 -4.59 9.93 -11.91
CA ALA A 210 -4.22 8.54 -11.68
C ALA A 210 -4.51 8.11 -10.24
N ASP A 211 -4.14 8.92 -9.25
CA ASP A 211 -4.48 8.73 -7.84
C ASP A 211 -5.99 8.57 -7.62
N THR A 212 -6.76 9.48 -8.23
CA THR A 212 -8.22 9.48 -8.11
C THR A 212 -8.85 8.24 -8.74
N LEU A 213 -8.36 7.80 -9.90
CA LEU A 213 -8.83 6.57 -10.57
C LEU A 213 -8.46 5.33 -9.76
N GLY A 214 -7.26 5.27 -9.18
CA GLY A 214 -6.86 4.22 -8.26
C GLY A 214 -7.75 4.16 -7.02
N ALA A 215 -8.07 5.32 -6.43
CA ALA A 215 -8.99 5.43 -5.30
C ALA A 215 -10.38 4.90 -5.67
N ALA A 216 -10.94 5.33 -6.80
CA ALA A 216 -12.22 4.84 -7.28
C ALA A 216 -12.22 3.32 -7.48
N THR A 217 -11.17 2.78 -8.11
CA THR A 217 -11.01 1.33 -8.32
C THR A 217 -10.98 0.56 -7.01
N SER A 218 -10.19 1.03 -6.03
CA SER A 218 -10.08 0.36 -4.73
C SER A 218 -11.37 0.45 -3.90
N LEU A 219 -12.12 1.54 -4.03
CA LEU A 219 -13.44 1.68 -3.40
C LEU A 219 -14.51 0.81 -4.05
N LEU A 220 -14.45 0.58 -5.37
CA LEU A 220 -15.28 -0.43 -6.03
C LEU A 220 -14.94 -1.83 -5.51
N LEU A 221 -13.66 -2.17 -5.38
CA LEU A 221 -13.24 -3.42 -4.75
C LEU A 221 -13.73 -3.52 -3.31
N PHE A 222 -13.72 -2.41 -2.55
CA PHE A 222 -14.26 -2.36 -1.20
C PHE A 222 -15.75 -2.72 -1.17
N LEU A 223 -16.55 -2.19 -2.09
CA LEU A 223 -17.97 -2.50 -2.20
C LEU A 223 -18.23 -3.97 -2.50
N MET A 224 -17.35 -4.63 -3.26
CA MET A 224 -17.45 -6.06 -3.58
C MET A 224 -17.07 -6.95 -2.39
N ILE A 225 -16.02 -6.60 -1.64
CA ILE A 225 -15.47 -7.43 -0.57
C ILE A 225 -16.20 -7.19 0.77
N ARG A 226 -16.53 -5.94 1.09
CA ARG A 226 -17.20 -5.49 2.33
C ARG A 226 -16.54 -6.06 3.60
N PRO A 227 -15.24 -5.75 3.85
CA PRO A 227 -14.53 -6.25 5.02
C PRO A 227 -15.12 -5.73 6.34
N ASP A 228 -15.79 -4.57 6.31
CA ASP A 228 -16.50 -3.97 7.42
C ASP A 228 -17.60 -4.89 7.98
N LYS A 229 -18.34 -5.58 7.11
CA LYS A 229 -19.38 -6.55 7.50
C LYS A 229 -18.79 -7.84 8.03
N ARG A 230 -17.67 -8.31 7.45
CA ARG A 230 -17.04 -9.58 7.83
C ARG A 230 -16.23 -9.50 9.13
N LEU A 231 -15.62 -8.35 9.41
CA LEU A 231 -14.71 -8.13 10.53
C LEU A 231 -15.29 -7.22 11.62
N GLY A 232 -16.42 -6.58 11.37
CA GLY A 232 -17.09 -5.67 12.30
C GLY A 232 -18.03 -6.34 13.30
N GLU A 233 -18.25 -7.64 13.19
CA GLU A 233 -19.17 -8.42 14.03
C GLU A 233 -18.54 -9.00 15.33
N ARG A 234 -17.38 -8.44 15.77
CA ARG A 234 -16.75 -8.86 17.04
C ARG A 234 -16.65 -7.73 18.04
#